data_f08d9e538e7efc66adc5d617aa586f94
#
_entry.id   f08d9e538e7efc66adc5d617aa586f94
#
_cell.length_a   1.000
_cell.length_b   1.000
_cell.length_c   1.000
_cell.angle_alpha   90.00
_cell.angle_beta   90.00
_cell.angle_gamma   90.00
#
_symmetry.space_group_name_H-M   'P 1'
#
loop_
_entity.id
_entity.type
_entity.pdbx_description
1 polymer ?
#
loop_
_entity_poly.entity_id
_entity_poly.type
_entity_poly.pdbx_seq_one_letter_code
_entity_poly.pdbx_strand_id
1 'polypeptide(L)'
;MIPLAHMAVLKNYVNVTQQLNLNPYHLLSDVGLCPTQLTNVKQRIPADKVIFLLEQSAEMSQCETFGLHMAEQRHLADFGEISLLLNYQQTLRDALQIIVRYCNLFNDALAIYIEEMGKTVIIREEVVTSASEYSRQAIELALGITHRFCAALLGQKWHPLSVHFTHRAPKDLSIHKRIFGCTLEFGSEFNG
;
A
#
# COMPACT_ATOMS: atom_id res chain seq x y z
N MET A 1 -14.69 2.85 -16.77
CA MET A 1 -14.30 1.45 -16.42
C MET A 1 -14.04 1.45 -14.92
N ILE A 2 -14.53 0.47 -14.18
CA ILE A 2 -14.31 0.39 -12.72
C ILE A 2 -12.91 -0.20 -12.50
N PRO A 3 -12.00 0.51 -11.79
CA PRO A 3 -10.69 -0.04 -11.46
C PRO A 3 -10.81 -1.30 -10.60
N LEU A 4 -10.00 -2.31 -10.88
CA LEU A 4 -9.99 -3.57 -10.16
C LEU A 4 -8.65 -3.78 -9.45
N ALA A 5 -8.68 -4.39 -8.28
CA ALA A 5 -7.50 -4.84 -7.55
C ALA A 5 -7.56 -6.35 -7.30
N HIS A 6 -6.42 -7.00 -7.19
CA HIS A 6 -6.37 -8.38 -6.73
C HIS A 6 -6.70 -8.47 -5.24
N MET A 7 -7.36 -9.54 -4.83
CA MET A 7 -7.65 -9.84 -3.43
C MET A 7 -6.36 -9.87 -2.56
N ALA A 8 -5.20 -10.12 -3.17
CA ALA A 8 -3.90 -10.06 -2.50
C ALA A 8 -3.62 -8.71 -1.79
N VAL A 9 -4.26 -7.61 -2.22
CA VAL A 9 -4.12 -6.30 -1.55
C VAL A 9 -4.62 -6.36 -0.11
N LEU A 10 -5.59 -7.22 0.20
CA LEU A 10 -6.14 -7.45 1.55
C LEU A 10 -5.36 -8.49 2.37
N LYS A 11 -4.18 -8.91 1.92
CA LYS A 11 -3.32 -9.77 2.74
C LYS A 11 -3.02 -9.08 4.07
N ASN A 12 -3.05 -9.84 5.16
CA ASN A 12 -2.92 -9.39 6.54
C ASN A 12 -4.11 -8.57 7.10
N TYR A 13 -5.13 -8.27 6.28
CA TYR A 13 -6.31 -7.51 6.72
C TYR A 13 -6.97 -8.13 7.97
N VAL A 14 -7.26 -9.43 7.93
CA VAL A 14 -7.89 -10.14 9.07
C VAL A 14 -7.05 -10.02 10.33
N ASN A 15 -5.74 -10.22 10.22
CA ASN A 15 -4.81 -10.13 11.35
C ASN A 15 -4.81 -8.73 11.98
N VAL A 16 -4.63 -7.70 11.15
CA VAL A 16 -4.58 -6.31 11.65
C VAL A 16 -5.91 -5.91 12.27
N THR A 17 -7.03 -6.26 11.63
CA THR A 17 -8.36 -5.97 12.14
C THR A 17 -8.60 -6.60 13.52
N GLN A 18 -8.20 -7.88 13.69
CA GLN A 18 -8.30 -8.58 14.98
C GLN A 18 -7.38 -7.98 16.05
N GLN A 19 -6.16 -7.57 15.70
CA GLN A 19 -5.25 -6.89 16.62
C GLN A 19 -5.83 -5.55 17.14
N LEU A 20 -6.68 -4.93 16.32
CA LEU A 20 -7.39 -3.69 16.67
C LEU A 20 -8.79 -3.95 17.30
N ASN A 21 -9.08 -5.19 17.73
CA ASN A 21 -10.32 -5.59 18.37
C ASN A 21 -11.59 -5.39 17.53
N LEU A 22 -11.46 -5.42 16.20
CA LEU A 22 -12.59 -5.39 15.28
C LEU A 22 -12.95 -6.78 14.77
N ASN A 23 -14.20 -6.96 14.33
CA ASN A 23 -14.63 -8.17 13.66
C ASN A 23 -14.41 -8.03 12.13
N PRO A 24 -13.37 -8.69 11.54
CA PRO A 24 -13.08 -8.57 10.12
C PRO A 24 -14.21 -9.07 9.21
N TYR A 25 -14.96 -10.07 9.67
CA TYR A 25 -15.99 -10.71 8.85
C TYR A 25 -17.22 -9.84 8.66
N HIS A 26 -17.58 -9.04 9.67
CA HIS A 26 -18.65 -8.05 9.56
C HIS A 26 -18.27 -6.97 8.55
N LEU A 27 -17.10 -6.38 8.68
CA LEU A 27 -16.57 -5.35 7.78
C LEU A 27 -16.48 -5.82 6.32
N LEU A 28 -16.02 -7.05 6.10
CA LEU A 28 -15.99 -7.64 4.76
C LEU A 28 -17.40 -7.79 4.18
N SER A 29 -18.36 -8.23 4.99
CA SER A 29 -19.76 -8.37 4.58
C SER A 29 -20.36 -7.03 4.17
N ASP A 30 -20.06 -5.94 4.89
CA ASP A 30 -20.58 -4.60 4.61
C ASP A 30 -20.20 -4.10 3.20
N VAL A 31 -19.03 -4.51 2.70
CA VAL A 31 -18.60 -4.21 1.32
C VAL A 31 -18.96 -5.31 0.33
N GLY A 32 -19.72 -6.32 0.77
CA GLY A 32 -20.14 -7.47 -0.07
C GLY A 32 -18.95 -8.35 -0.48
N LEU A 33 -17.99 -8.54 0.42
CA LEU A 33 -16.91 -9.51 0.29
C LEU A 33 -17.14 -10.69 1.24
N CYS A 34 -16.87 -11.91 0.74
CA CYS A 34 -16.95 -13.11 1.55
C CYS A 34 -15.57 -13.49 2.09
N PRO A 35 -15.44 -13.91 3.36
CA PRO A 35 -14.15 -14.34 3.93
C PRO A 35 -13.44 -15.43 3.11
N THR A 36 -14.19 -16.32 2.46
CA THR A 36 -13.64 -17.38 1.60
C THR A 36 -12.93 -16.81 0.35
N GLN A 37 -13.30 -15.61 -0.09
CA GLN A 37 -12.64 -14.96 -1.23
C GLN A 37 -11.20 -14.53 -0.90
N LEU A 38 -10.88 -14.26 0.37
CA LEU A 38 -9.53 -13.88 0.80
C LEU A 38 -8.48 -14.97 0.50
N THR A 39 -8.90 -16.21 0.36
CA THR A 39 -8.01 -17.34 0.00
C THR A 39 -7.63 -17.32 -1.48
N ASN A 40 -8.47 -16.70 -2.34
CA ASN A 40 -8.20 -16.57 -3.77
C ASN A 40 -7.49 -15.23 -4.07
N VAL A 41 -6.20 -15.19 -3.80
CA VAL A 41 -5.38 -13.96 -3.90
C VAL A 41 -5.38 -13.33 -5.30
N LYS A 42 -5.65 -14.11 -6.35
CA LYS A 42 -5.72 -13.62 -7.75
C LYS A 42 -7.11 -13.13 -8.16
N GLN A 43 -8.12 -13.31 -7.33
CA GLN A 43 -9.46 -12.81 -7.62
C GLN A 43 -9.44 -11.29 -7.73
N ARG A 44 -10.02 -10.74 -8.79
CA ARG A 44 -10.15 -9.30 -8.99
C ARG A 44 -11.46 -8.81 -8.38
N ILE A 45 -11.37 -7.73 -7.64
CA ILE A 45 -12.49 -7.05 -6.97
C ILE A 45 -12.45 -5.56 -7.28
N PRO A 46 -13.58 -4.84 -7.24
CA PRO A 46 -13.58 -3.39 -7.38
C PRO A 46 -12.67 -2.73 -6.34
N ALA A 47 -11.75 -1.89 -6.80
CA ALA A 47 -10.80 -1.21 -5.92
C ALA A 47 -11.50 -0.29 -4.90
N ASP A 48 -12.62 0.33 -5.28
CA ASP A 48 -13.41 1.17 -4.37
C ASP A 48 -13.89 0.40 -3.13
N LYS A 49 -14.19 -0.90 -3.27
CA LYS A 49 -14.53 -1.75 -2.11
C LYS A 49 -13.36 -1.90 -1.15
N VAL A 50 -12.14 -2.05 -1.69
CA VAL A 50 -10.92 -2.13 -0.87
C VAL A 50 -10.68 -0.82 -0.14
N ILE A 51 -10.74 0.30 -0.87
CA ILE A 51 -10.53 1.64 -0.31
C ILE A 51 -11.53 1.89 0.82
N PHE A 52 -12.82 1.69 0.54
CA PHE A 52 -13.88 1.88 1.55
C PHE A 52 -13.67 0.98 2.78
N LEU A 53 -13.31 -0.28 2.58
CA LEU A 53 -13.05 -1.24 3.67
C LEU A 53 -11.90 -0.78 4.55
N LEU A 54 -10.81 -0.27 3.97
CA LEU A 54 -9.66 0.22 4.73
C LEU A 54 -10.01 1.48 5.53
N GLU A 55 -10.69 2.45 4.92
CA GLU A 55 -11.12 3.68 5.60
C GLU A 55 -12.11 3.38 6.73
N GLN A 56 -13.11 2.53 6.48
CA GLN A 56 -14.07 2.11 7.50
C GLN A 56 -13.38 1.39 8.67
N SER A 57 -12.40 0.53 8.38
CA SER A 57 -11.63 -0.16 9.41
C SER A 57 -10.81 0.81 10.25
N ALA A 58 -10.20 1.81 9.63
CA ALA A 58 -9.46 2.85 10.32
C ALA A 58 -10.37 3.69 11.24
N GLU A 59 -11.56 4.07 10.75
CA GLU A 59 -12.55 4.84 11.51
C GLU A 59 -13.06 4.04 12.72
N MET A 60 -13.51 2.81 12.49
CA MET A 60 -14.08 1.98 13.56
C MET A 60 -13.06 1.57 14.62
N SER A 61 -11.80 1.37 14.25
CA SER A 61 -10.72 1.09 15.20
C SER A 61 -10.14 2.35 15.82
N GLN A 62 -10.50 3.54 15.33
CA GLN A 62 -9.84 4.82 15.66
C GLN A 62 -8.33 4.79 15.39
N CYS A 63 -7.89 3.94 14.45
CA CYS A 63 -6.50 3.79 14.06
C CYS A 63 -6.24 4.56 12.77
N GLU A 64 -5.76 5.80 12.90
CA GLU A 64 -5.50 6.68 11.76
C GLU A 64 -4.42 6.15 10.79
N THR A 65 -3.73 5.05 11.13
CA THR A 65 -2.61 4.45 10.39
C THR A 65 -2.85 2.98 10.05
N PHE A 66 -4.11 2.60 9.83
CA PHE A 66 -4.52 1.22 9.54
C PHE A 66 -3.78 0.64 8.31
N GLY A 67 -3.67 1.42 7.24
CA GLY A 67 -2.94 1.03 6.02
C GLY A 67 -1.47 0.72 6.29
N LEU A 68 -0.80 1.52 7.11
CA LEU A 68 0.60 1.28 7.49
C LEU A 68 0.76 0.03 8.36
N HIS A 69 -0.17 -0.28 9.25
CA HIS A 69 -0.15 -1.54 10.00
C HIS A 69 -0.24 -2.75 9.07
N MET A 70 -1.04 -2.67 8.01
CA MET A 70 -1.07 -3.72 6.99
C MET A 70 0.23 -3.79 6.20
N ALA A 71 0.82 -2.65 5.85
CA ALA A 71 2.08 -2.58 5.12
C ALA A 71 3.25 -3.16 5.93
N GLU A 72 3.32 -2.90 7.21
CA GLU A 72 4.39 -3.35 8.10
C GLU A 72 4.54 -4.89 8.10
N GLN A 73 3.45 -5.62 7.89
CA GLN A 73 3.43 -7.08 7.85
C GLN A 73 3.69 -7.66 6.44
N ARG A 74 4.01 -6.82 5.43
CA ARG A 74 4.28 -7.28 4.06
C ARG A 74 5.70 -7.79 3.88
N HIS A 75 5.82 -8.79 3.03
CA HIS A 75 7.09 -9.39 2.62
C HIS A 75 7.21 -9.41 1.10
N LEU A 76 8.45 -9.50 0.59
CA LEU A 76 8.71 -9.57 -0.85
C LEU A 76 7.95 -10.74 -1.52
N ALA A 77 7.85 -11.88 -0.84
CA ALA A 77 7.11 -13.04 -1.33
C ALA A 77 5.61 -12.78 -1.58
N ASP A 78 5.04 -11.73 -0.98
CA ASP A 78 3.62 -11.37 -1.15
C ASP A 78 3.31 -10.80 -2.54
N PHE A 79 4.33 -10.44 -3.31
CA PHE A 79 4.20 -10.07 -4.73
C PHE A 79 4.00 -11.28 -5.65
N GLY A 80 3.90 -12.50 -5.09
CA GLY A 80 3.64 -13.71 -5.86
C GLY A 80 4.70 -13.96 -6.95
N GLU A 81 4.25 -14.21 -8.18
CA GLU A 81 5.14 -14.54 -9.30
C GLU A 81 6.13 -13.42 -9.65
N ILE A 82 5.76 -12.15 -9.40
CA ILE A 82 6.66 -11.02 -9.61
C ILE A 82 7.88 -11.09 -8.69
N SER A 83 7.74 -11.58 -7.46
CA SER A 83 8.86 -11.71 -6.53
C SER A 83 10.00 -12.53 -7.11
N LEU A 84 9.69 -13.51 -7.98
CA LEU A 84 10.71 -14.30 -8.68
C LEU A 84 11.48 -13.45 -9.68
N LEU A 85 10.80 -12.58 -10.44
CA LEU A 85 11.46 -11.68 -11.40
C LEU A 85 12.34 -10.66 -10.68
N LEU A 86 11.89 -10.17 -9.51
CA LEU A 86 12.60 -9.16 -8.73
C LEU A 86 13.91 -9.68 -8.15
N ASN A 87 13.98 -10.95 -7.76
CA ASN A 87 15.18 -11.58 -7.22
C ASN A 87 16.34 -11.66 -8.21
N TYR A 88 16.05 -11.58 -9.51
CA TYR A 88 17.09 -11.62 -10.57
C TYR A 88 17.53 -10.24 -11.03
N GLN A 89 16.97 -9.16 -10.47
CA GLN A 89 17.37 -7.81 -10.86
C GLN A 89 18.68 -7.41 -10.19
N GLN A 90 19.58 -6.80 -10.96
CA GLN A 90 20.87 -6.35 -10.45
C GLN A 90 20.83 -4.98 -9.78
N THR A 91 19.83 -4.18 -10.15
CA THR A 91 19.67 -2.83 -9.61
C THR A 91 18.24 -2.59 -9.11
N LEU A 92 18.08 -1.68 -8.13
CA LEU A 92 16.76 -1.22 -7.71
C LEU A 92 15.99 -0.62 -8.89
N ARG A 93 16.65 0.09 -9.78
CA ARG A 93 16.04 0.68 -10.98
C ARG A 93 15.33 -0.39 -11.82
N ASP A 94 16.03 -1.48 -12.14
CA ASP A 94 15.46 -2.57 -12.94
C ASP A 94 14.26 -3.20 -12.23
N ALA A 95 14.37 -3.39 -10.92
CA ALA A 95 13.29 -3.93 -10.11
C ALA A 95 12.06 -3.00 -10.08
N LEU A 96 12.26 -1.69 -9.92
CA LEU A 96 11.18 -0.70 -9.96
C LEU A 96 10.51 -0.63 -11.34
N GLN A 97 11.28 -0.72 -12.42
CA GLN A 97 10.72 -0.76 -13.79
C GLN A 97 9.82 -1.99 -13.99
N ILE A 98 10.18 -3.14 -13.42
CA ILE A 98 9.33 -4.33 -13.44
C ILE A 98 8.01 -4.06 -12.69
N ILE A 99 8.09 -3.46 -11.50
CA ILE A 99 6.88 -3.13 -10.72
C ILE A 99 5.97 -2.19 -11.52
N VAL A 100 6.50 -1.08 -12.03
CA VAL A 100 5.73 -0.13 -12.83
C VAL A 100 5.08 -0.81 -14.04
N ARG A 101 5.86 -1.65 -14.75
CA ARG A 101 5.39 -2.36 -15.95
C ARG A 101 4.24 -3.31 -15.67
N TYR A 102 4.24 -3.96 -14.50
CA TYR A 102 3.29 -5.03 -14.17
C TYR A 102 2.28 -4.64 -13.09
N CYS A 103 2.33 -3.40 -12.56
CA CYS A 103 1.41 -2.92 -11.53
C CYS A 103 -0.05 -3.13 -11.91
N ASN A 104 -0.43 -2.77 -13.13
CA ASN A 104 -1.80 -2.90 -13.63
C ASN A 104 -2.32 -4.35 -13.70
N LEU A 105 -1.43 -5.34 -13.67
CA LEU A 105 -1.88 -6.74 -13.59
C LEU A 105 -2.48 -7.06 -12.21
N PHE A 106 -2.08 -6.33 -11.17
CA PHE A 106 -2.50 -6.57 -9.79
C PHE A 106 -3.48 -5.53 -9.28
N ASN A 107 -3.31 -4.26 -9.70
CA ASN A 107 -4.11 -3.17 -9.19
C ASN A 107 -4.24 -2.06 -10.26
N ASP A 108 -5.41 -1.97 -10.88
CA ASP A 108 -5.71 -0.91 -11.86
C ASP A 108 -5.88 0.45 -11.19
N ALA A 109 -6.10 0.48 -9.87
CA ALA A 109 -6.32 1.70 -9.12
C ALA A 109 -5.02 2.32 -8.57
N LEU A 110 -3.87 1.65 -8.74
CA LEU A 110 -2.58 2.18 -8.30
C LEU A 110 -1.74 2.57 -9.51
N ALA A 111 -1.41 3.85 -9.62
CA ALA A 111 -0.45 4.37 -10.60
C ALA A 111 0.87 4.66 -9.90
N ILE A 112 1.97 4.19 -10.48
CA ILE A 112 3.32 4.39 -9.95
C ILE A 112 4.15 5.06 -11.04
N TYR A 113 4.79 6.19 -10.70
CA TYR A 113 5.66 6.95 -11.59
C TYR A 113 7.06 7.04 -10.97
N ILE A 114 8.08 6.89 -11.80
CA ILE A 114 9.48 7.04 -11.39
C ILE A 114 10.05 8.24 -12.12
N GLU A 115 10.47 9.24 -11.34
CA GLU A 115 11.08 10.46 -11.85
C GLU A 115 12.53 10.55 -11.39
N GLU A 116 13.42 10.87 -12.30
CA GLU A 116 14.85 11.05 -12.01
C GLU A 116 15.21 12.54 -12.02
N MET A 117 15.72 13.01 -10.89
CA MET A 117 16.17 14.40 -10.71
C MET A 117 17.63 14.42 -10.27
N GLY A 118 18.54 14.36 -11.23
CA GLY A 118 19.99 14.32 -10.96
C GLY A 118 20.41 13.07 -10.20
N LYS A 119 20.70 13.20 -8.90
CA LYS A 119 21.09 12.08 -8.02
C LYS A 119 19.93 11.51 -7.21
N THR A 120 18.76 12.12 -7.30
CA THR A 120 17.56 11.73 -6.56
C THR A 120 16.59 11.02 -7.50
N VAL A 121 15.95 9.97 -7.00
CA VAL A 121 14.84 9.28 -7.65
C VAL A 121 13.60 9.52 -6.81
N ILE A 122 12.53 9.95 -7.44
CA ILE A 122 11.22 10.12 -6.81
C ILE A 122 10.32 9.00 -7.31
N ILE A 123 9.70 8.26 -6.38
CA ILE A 123 8.68 7.26 -6.67
C ILE A 123 7.35 7.86 -6.26
N ARG A 124 6.55 8.31 -7.23
CA ARG A 124 5.21 8.84 -6.97
C ARG A 124 4.17 7.75 -7.07
N GLU A 125 3.22 7.79 -6.16
CA GLU A 125 2.09 6.86 -6.13
C GLU A 125 0.76 7.60 -6.05
N GLU A 126 -0.18 7.19 -6.90
CA GLU A 126 -1.53 7.74 -6.92
C GLU A 126 -2.54 6.60 -6.88
N VAL A 127 -3.54 6.75 -6.01
CA VAL A 127 -4.69 5.85 -5.96
C VAL A 127 -5.82 6.49 -6.77
N VAL A 128 -6.11 5.88 -7.93
CA VAL A 128 -7.18 6.30 -8.82
C VAL A 128 -8.48 5.62 -8.38
N THR A 129 -9.45 6.40 -7.96
CA THR A 129 -10.76 5.91 -7.50
C THR A 129 -11.88 6.72 -8.13
N SER A 130 -13.04 6.11 -8.29
CA SER A 130 -14.27 6.80 -8.71
C SER A 130 -14.89 7.60 -7.55
N ALA A 131 -14.58 7.26 -6.31
CA ALA A 131 -14.98 7.98 -5.11
C ALA A 131 -13.93 9.04 -4.78
N SER A 132 -14.26 10.31 -5.02
CA SER A 132 -13.33 11.44 -5.01
C SER A 132 -12.75 11.84 -3.65
N GLU A 133 -13.05 11.17 -2.54
CA GLU A 133 -12.86 11.86 -1.28
C GLU A 133 -11.92 11.23 -0.25
N TYR A 134 -11.66 9.94 -0.23
CA TYR A 134 -10.79 9.40 0.82
C TYR A 134 -10.09 8.11 0.39
N SER A 135 -8.82 8.21 0.10
CA SER A 135 -7.97 7.04 -0.17
C SER A 135 -6.72 7.03 0.72
N ARG A 136 -6.80 7.67 1.90
CA ARG A 136 -5.64 7.82 2.80
C ARG A 136 -5.05 6.47 3.19
N GLN A 137 -5.87 5.54 3.67
CA GLN A 137 -5.38 4.24 4.11
C GLN A 137 -4.82 3.43 2.95
N ALA A 138 -5.41 3.56 1.76
CA ALA A 138 -4.92 2.89 0.57
C ALA A 138 -3.57 3.45 0.11
N ILE A 139 -3.37 4.78 0.15
CA ILE A 139 -2.09 5.39 -0.23
C ILE A 139 -1.00 5.13 0.83
N GLU A 140 -1.32 5.17 2.12
CA GLU A 140 -0.39 4.80 3.19
C GLU A 140 0.03 3.33 3.08
N LEU A 141 -0.91 2.43 2.73
CA LEU A 141 -0.62 1.02 2.44
C LEU A 141 0.33 0.89 1.25
N ALA A 142 0.08 1.60 0.15
CA ALA A 142 0.88 1.54 -1.06
C ALA A 142 2.31 2.02 -0.80
N LEU A 143 2.50 3.22 -0.24
CA LEU A 143 3.81 3.77 0.11
C LEU A 143 4.57 2.88 1.10
N GLY A 144 3.86 2.35 2.10
CA GLY A 144 4.46 1.41 3.06
C GLY A 144 4.93 0.12 2.39
N ILE A 145 4.17 -0.43 1.42
CA ILE A 145 4.55 -1.60 0.63
C ILE A 145 5.79 -1.28 -0.22
N THR A 146 5.80 -0.15 -0.91
CA THR A 146 6.94 0.28 -1.74
C THR A 146 8.19 0.48 -0.89
N HIS A 147 8.08 1.10 0.28
CA HIS A 147 9.19 1.18 1.23
C HIS A 147 9.72 -0.20 1.63
N ARG A 148 8.83 -1.13 2.03
CA ARG A 148 9.19 -2.51 2.40
C ARG A 148 9.88 -3.24 1.26
N PHE A 149 9.42 -3.02 0.04
CA PHE A 149 10.03 -3.56 -1.17
C PHE A 149 11.45 -3.02 -1.36
N CYS A 150 11.65 -1.71 -1.32
CA CYS A 150 12.97 -1.10 -1.46
C CYS A 150 13.94 -1.56 -0.36
N ALA A 151 13.48 -1.61 0.88
CA ALA A 151 14.28 -2.08 2.02
C ALA A 151 14.66 -3.56 1.90
N ALA A 152 13.80 -4.40 1.32
CA ALA A 152 14.10 -5.81 1.08
C ALA A 152 15.21 -5.99 0.03
N LEU A 153 15.31 -5.11 -0.96
CA LEU A 153 16.32 -5.15 -2.01
C LEU A 153 17.62 -4.47 -1.63
N LEU A 154 17.55 -3.34 -0.93
CA LEU A 154 18.70 -2.50 -0.58
C LEU A 154 19.30 -2.82 0.79
N GLY A 155 18.60 -3.61 1.59
CA GLY A 155 18.99 -3.97 2.95
C GLY A 155 18.31 -3.12 4.01
N GLN A 156 18.20 -3.67 5.22
CA GLN A 156 17.41 -3.14 6.34
C GLN A 156 17.87 -1.76 6.86
N LYS A 157 19.08 -1.33 6.50
CA LYS A 157 19.62 -0.03 6.90
C LYS A 157 19.28 1.08 5.89
N TRP A 158 18.68 0.74 4.77
CA TRP A 158 18.27 1.73 3.80
C TRP A 158 16.99 2.45 4.24
N HIS A 159 16.99 3.75 4.07
CA HIS A 159 15.82 4.61 4.26
C HIS A 159 15.73 5.61 3.10
N PRO A 160 14.52 6.04 2.70
CA PRO A 160 14.36 7.14 1.77
C PRO A 160 14.87 8.46 2.38
N LEU A 161 15.10 9.46 1.56
CA LEU A 161 15.44 10.82 2.02
C LEU A 161 14.24 11.48 2.71
N SER A 162 13.08 11.37 2.08
CA SER A 162 11.81 11.87 2.59
C SER A 162 10.65 11.02 2.07
N VAL A 163 9.52 11.10 2.75
CA VAL A 163 8.22 10.58 2.28
C VAL A 163 7.19 11.69 2.37
N HIS A 164 6.46 11.89 1.27
CA HIS A 164 5.48 12.94 1.09
C HIS A 164 4.07 12.34 1.04
N PHE A 165 3.13 12.99 1.72
CA PHE A 165 1.72 12.61 1.76
C PHE A 165 0.87 13.83 1.41
N THR A 166 -0.11 13.66 0.54
CA THR A 166 -1.06 14.73 0.20
C THR A 166 -2.06 15.02 1.32
N HIS A 167 -2.36 14.03 2.15
CA HIS A 167 -3.25 14.19 3.29
C HIS A 167 -2.59 14.91 4.48
N ARG A 168 -3.40 15.34 5.43
CA ARG A 168 -2.94 15.98 6.67
C ARG A 168 -2.27 14.94 7.59
N ALA A 169 -1.31 15.42 8.39
CA ALA A 169 -0.66 14.60 9.39
C ALA A 169 -1.67 14.02 10.40
N PRO A 170 -1.57 12.73 10.74
CA PRO A 170 -2.32 12.16 11.86
C PRO A 170 -1.82 12.72 13.19
N LYS A 171 -2.58 12.45 14.25
CA LYS A 171 -2.22 12.89 15.60
C LYS A 171 -0.95 12.20 16.11
N ASP A 172 -0.77 10.93 15.76
CA ASP A 172 0.40 10.14 16.13
C ASP A 172 1.20 9.71 14.88
N LEU A 173 2.48 10.07 14.87
CA LEU A 173 3.43 9.74 13.79
C LEU A 173 4.37 8.58 14.15
N SER A 174 4.15 7.90 15.27
CA SER A 174 5.07 6.87 15.76
C SER A 174 5.27 5.74 14.74
N ILE A 175 4.20 5.26 14.11
CA ILE A 175 4.28 4.21 13.11
C ILE A 175 4.91 4.69 11.80
N HIS A 176 4.61 5.91 11.35
CA HIS A 176 5.25 6.50 10.18
C HIS A 176 6.78 6.59 10.37
N LYS A 177 7.21 7.13 11.52
CA LYS A 177 8.64 7.23 11.85
C LYS A 177 9.31 5.87 11.95
N ARG A 178 8.61 4.87 12.51
CA ARG A 178 9.12 3.51 12.65
C ARG A 178 9.31 2.82 11.30
N ILE A 179 8.34 2.99 10.38
CA ILE A 179 8.38 2.34 9.06
C ILE A 179 9.38 3.04 8.15
N PHE A 180 9.28 4.36 7.99
CA PHE A 180 10.03 5.09 6.96
C PHE A 180 11.42 5.54 7.43
N GLY A 181 11.58 5.88 8.71
CA GLY A 181 12.89 6.26 9.30
C GLY A 181 13.52 7.51 8.68
N CYS A 182 12.72 8.41 8.10
CA CYS A 182 13.18 9.57 7.33
C CYS A 182 12.34 10.82 7.63
N THR A 183 12.59 11.91 6.90
CA THR A 183 11.76 13.12 6.92
C THR A 183 10.37 12.81 6.36
N LEU A 184 9.32 13.25 7.06
CA LEU A 184 7.92 13.08 6.66
C LEU A 184 7.31 14.44 6.38
N GLU A 185 6.70 14.59 5.21
CA GLU A 185 6.02 15.81 4.79
C GLU A 185 4.55 15.51 4.50
N PHE A 186 3.65 16.29 5.12
CA PHE A 186 2.20 16.14 4.97
C PHE A 186 1.59 17.39 4.34
N GLY A 187 0.46 17.24 3.65
CA GLY A 187 -0.14 18.32 2.88
C GLY A 187 0.69 18.68 1.63
N SER A 188 1.47 17.74 1.14
CA SER A 188 2.30 17.87 -0.06
C SER A 188 1.46 17.82 -1.33
N GLU A 189 2.04 18.23 -2.46
CA GLU A 189 1.37 18.20 -3.77
C GLU A 189 1.24 16.79 -4.35
N PHE A 190 2.02 15.83 -3.85
CA PHE A 190 2.04 14.44 -4.31
C PHE A 190 2.31 13.47 -3.17
N ASN A 191 2.05 12.18 -3.41
CA ASN A 191 2.44 11.07 -2.55
C ASN A 191 3.68 10.38 -3.12
N GLY A 192 4.70 10.16 -2.31
CA GLY A 192 5.92 9.50 -2.81
C GLY A 192 7.08 9.53 -1.85
#